data_8ceb5ce766b99f2903560c4df87ae857
#
_entry.id   8ceb5ce766b99f2903560c4df87ae857
#
_cell.length_a   1.000
_cell.length_b   1.000
_cell.length_c   1.000
_cell.angle_alpha   90.00
_cell.angle_beta   90.00
_cell.angle_gamma   90.00
#
_symmetry.space_group_name_H-M   'P 1'
#
loop_
_entity.id
_entity.type
_entity.pdbx_description
1 polymer ?
#
loop_
_entity_poly.entity_id
_entity_poly.type
_entity_poly.pdbx_seq_one_letter_code
_entity_poly.pdbx_strand_id
1 'polypeptide(L)'
;SIAAQFTRGGERRGVGLLMAGRAPIMLAPATGAEQLWRILHALAEAEPTAGQSLAGLLLQAGPGLRSGRTIVVITPSQDPAWVGPLLPLLARGNALSAVLIDSASFDPPTGSAEGLFSLRSLLAQQRITSFVVSQGFPFQPVERIRRQRRGLKTLGGFGRVVEVEEEEEV
;
A
#
# COMPACT_ATOMS: atom_id res chain seq x y z
N SER A 1 5.58 -9.38 -2.57
CA SER A 1 4.36 -8.54 -2.55
C SER A 1 4.50 -7.46 -1.50
N ILE A 2 3.79 -6.34 -1.65
CA ILE A 2 3.76 -5.22 -0.68
C ILE A 2 3.43 -5.75 0.72
N ALA A 3 2.44 -6.64 0.85
CA ALA A 3 2.07 -7.25 2.13
C ALA A 3 3.22 -8.05 2.76
N ALA A 4 4.00 -8.79 1.97
CA ALA A 4 5.15 -9.56 2.46
C ALA A 4 6.26 -8.66 3.02
N GLN A 5 6.43 -7.47 2.46
CA GLN A 5 7.42 -6.51 2.91
C GLN A 5 7.06 -5.93 4.28
N PHE A 6 5.79 -5.60 4.51
CA PHE A 6 5.33 -5.06 5.78
C PHE A 6 5.28 -6.11 6.91
N THR A 7 5.10 -7.39 6.58
CA THR A 7 5.08 -8.47 7.59
C THR A 7 6.45 -9.00 7.95
N ARG A 8 7.48 -8.83 7.09
CA ARG A 8 8.85 -9.30 7.31
C ARG A 8 9.82 -8.23 7.84
N GLY A 9 9.49 -6.95 7.70
CA GLY A 9 10.32 -5.86 8.24
C GLY A 9 10.26 -5.85 9.78
N GLY A 10 11.39 -5.58 10.45
CA GLY A 10 11.53 -5.61 11.91
C GLY A 10 10.60 -4.67 12.70
N GLU A 11 9.78 -3.86 12.04
CA GLU A 11 8.63 -3.18 12.60
C GLU A 11 7.39 -4.05 12.38
N ARG A 12 6.80 -4.57 13.46
CA ARG A 12 5.57 -5.38 13.45
C ARG A 12 4.36 -4.53 13.06
N ARG A 13 4.28 -4.10 11.81
CA ARG A 13 3.12 -3.35 11.31
C ARG A 13 2.04 -4.32 10.88
N GLY A 14 0.84 -4.15 11.46
CA GLY A 14 -0.32 -4.95 11.05
C GLY A 14 -0.78 -4.52 9.65
N VAL A 15 -0.98 -5.50 8.76
CA VAL A 15 -1.54 -5.30 7.42
C VAL A 15 -2.94 -5.90 7.37
N GLY A 16 -3.92 -5.12 6.90
CA GLY A 16 -5.27 -5.57 6.60
C GLY A 16 -5.52 -5.53 5.09
N LEU A 17 -6.59 -6.16 4.65
CA LEU A 17 -7.07 -6.13 3.28
C LEU A 17 -8.54 -5.75 3.26
N LEU A 18 -8.89 -4.84 2.36
CA LEU A 18 -10.25 -4.53 1.99
C LEU A 18 -10.34 -4.68 0.48
N MET A 19 -11.22 -5.56 0.01
CA MET A 19 -11.32 -5.89 -1.42
C MET A 19 -12.78 -5.91 -1.85
N ALA A 20 -13.05 -5.29 -2.99
CA ALA A 20 -14.32 -5.41 -3.68
C ALA A 20 -14.36 -6.73 -4.46
N GLY A 21 -15.50 -7.40 -4.46
CA GLY A 21 -15.75 -8.63 -5.18
C GLY A 21 -17.24 -8.93 -5.19
N ARG A 22 -17.64 -10.20 -5.42
CA ARG A 22 -19.05 -10.63 -5.29
C ARG A 22 -19.62 -10.28 -3.91
N ALA A 23 -18.81 -10.46 -2.88
CA ALA A 23 -19.03 -9.92 -1.54
C ALA A 23 -17.75 -9.19 -1.10
N PRO A 24 -17.86 -8.09 -0.32
CA PRO A 24 -16.68 -7.39 0.17
C PRO A 24 -15.90 -8.31 1.12
N ILE A 25 -14.60 -8.43 0.89
CA ILE A 25 -13.69 -9.14 1.78
C ILE A 25 -13.00 -8.12 2.68
N MET A 26 -13.11 -8.32 3.99
CA MET A 26 -12.44 -7.48 4.98
C MET A 26 -11.61 -8.34 5.92
N LEU A 27 -10.29 -8.22 5.82
CA LEU A 27 -9.34 -8.80 6.76
C LEU A 27 -8.81 -7.70 7.68
N ALA A 28 -9.09 -7.83 8.97
CA ALA A 28 -8.59 -6.89 9.96
C ALA A 28 -7.04 -6.88 9.98
N PRO A 29 -6.41 -5.73 10.27
CA PRO A 29 -4.96 -5.66 10.36
C PRO A 29 -4.39 -6.60 11.42
N ALA A 30 -3.48 -7.48 11.00
CA ALA A 30 -2.71 -8.37 11.86
C ALA A 30 -1.26 -8.49 11.33
N THR A 31 -0.38 -9.07 12.13
CA THR A 31 1.05 -9.23 11.83
C THR A 31 1.40 -10.70 11.62
N GLY A 32 2.56 -10.94 11.00
CA GLY A 32 3.13 -12.29 10.89
C GLY A 32 2.76 -13.05 9.63
N ALA A 33 3.33 -14.26 9.50
CA ALA A 33 3.21 -15.08 8.31
C ALA A 33 1.78 -15.58 8.05
N GLU A 34 1.03 -15.85 9.11
CA GLU A 34 -0.37 -16.29 9.00
C GLU A 34 -1.23 -15.21 8.31
N GLN A 35 -1.07 -13.94 8.69
CA GLN A 35 -1.79 -12.85 8.06
C GLN A 35 -1.42 -12.70 6.57
N LEU A 36 -0.14 -12.89 6.23
CA LEU A 36 0.29 -12.89 4.84
C LEU A 36 -0.42 -14.00 4.05
N TRP A 37 -0.49 -15.22 4.59
CA TRP A 37 -1.18 -16.34 3.94
C TRP A 37 -2.68 -16.06 3.77
N ARG A 38 -3.34 -15.49 4.78
CA ARG A 38 -4.77 -15.09 4.68
C ARG A 38 -5.00 -14.07 3.57
N ILE A 39 -4.11 -13.07 3.45
CA ILE A 39 -4.19 -12.07 2.37
C ILE A 39 -3.96 -12.72 1.01
N LEU A 40 -2.94 -13.58 0.86
CA LEU A 40 -2.66 -14.25 -0.40
C LEU A 40 -3.80 -15.19 -0.82
N HIS A 41 -4.40 -15.89 0.13
CA HIS A 41 -5.57 -16.75 -0.12
C HIS A 41 -6.75 -15.92 -0.62
N ALA A 42 -7.10 -14.85 0.08
CA ALA A 42 -8.18 -13.95 -0.33
C ALA A 42 -7.96 -13.34 -1.73
N LEU A 43 -6.71 -13.00 -2.07
CA LEU A 43 -6.36 -12.50 -3.40
C LEU A 43 -6.44 -13.59 -4.48
N ALA A 44 -6.12 -14.85 -4.14
CA ALA A 44 -6.19 -15.98 -5.08
C ALA A 44 -7.64 -16.38 -5.39
N GLU A 45 -8.57 -16.17 -4.44
CA GLU A 45 -10.01 -16.42 -4.61
C GLU A 45 -10.75 -15.22 -5.23
N ALA A 46 -10.05 -14.11 -5.50
CA ALA A 46 -10.65 -12.93 -6.06
C ALA A 46 -11.12 -13.16 -7.49
N GLU A 47 -12.41 -13.01 -7.71
CA GLU A 47 -12.99 -13.07 -9.06
C GLU A 47 -13.33 -11.65 -9.55
N PRO A 48 -13.04 -11.33 -10.84
CA PRO A 48 -13.45 -10.08 -11.43
C PRO A 48 -14.96 -10.11 -11.66
N THR A 49 -15.73 -9.58 -10.74
CA THR A 49 -17.19 -9.54 -10.83
C THR A 49 -17.67 -8.08 -10.88
N ALA A 50 -18.77 -7.85 -11.61
CA ALA A 50 -19.51 -6.60 -11.56
C ALA A 50 -20.22 -6.48 -10.20
N GLY A 51 -19.43 -6.30 -9.16
CA GLY A 51 -19.91 -6.20 -7.79
C GLY A 51 -19.95 -4.74 -7.31
N GLN A 52 -19.71 -4.57 -6.03
CA GLN A 52 -19.66 -3.27 -5.39
C GLN A 52 -18.54 -2.40 -5.96
N SER A 53 -18.83 -1.14 -6.28
CA SER A 53 -17.82 -0.17 -6.71
C SER A 53 -16.83 0.14 -5.58
N LEU A 54 -15.60 0.56 -5.95
CA LEU A 54 -14.61 0.99 -4.96
C LEU A 54 -15.14 2.13 -4.07
N ALA A 55 -15.90 3.06 -4.64
CA ALA A 55 -16.57 4.13 -3.89
C ALA A 55 -17.54 3.57 -2.84
N GLY A 56 -18.40 2.63 -3.25
CA GLY A 56 -19.34 1.97 -2.34
C GLY A 56 -18.65 1.20 -1.23
N LEU A 57 -17.57 0.48 -1.55
CA LEU A 57 -16.75 -0.23 -0.58
C LEU A 57 -16.14 0.70 0.46
N LEU A 58 -15.56 1.83 0.02
CA LEU A 58 -14.98 2.84 0.90
C LEU A 58 -16.01 3.53 1.79
N LEU A 59 -17.21 3.80 1.26
CA LEU A 59 -18.32 4.37 2.04
C LEU A 59 -18.78 3.40 3.14
N GLN A 60 -18.87 2.12 2.83
CA GLN A 60 -19.29 1.09 3.79
C GLN A 60 -18.23 0.84 4.85
N ALA A 61 -16.96 0.68 4.46
CA ALA A 61 -15.87 0.30 5.35
C ALA A 61 -15.24 1.51 6.07
N GLY A 62 -15.28 2.70 5.45
CA GLY A 62 -14.60 3.90 5.93
C GLY A 62 -14.89 4.27 7.37
N PRO A 63 -16.15 4.23 7.85
CA PRO A 63 -16.48 4.50 9.26
C PRO A 63 -15.75 3.61 10.26
N GLY A 64 -15.49 2.35 9.90
CA GLY A 64 -14.78 1.36 10.74
C GLY A 64 -13.25 1.48 10.70
N LEU A 65 -12.69 2.25 9.76
CA LEU A 65 -11.26 2.43 9.66
C LEU A 65 -10.75 3.42 10.73
N ARG A 66 -9.79 2.95 11.54
CA ARG A 66 -9.18 3.76 12.59
C ARG A 66 -8.30 4.87 12.02
N SER A 67 -8.12 5.94 12.77
CA SER A 67 -7.15 7.01 12.49
C SER A 67 -5.68 6.56 12.61
N GLY A 68 -4.75 7.35 12.05
CA GLY A 68 -3.31 7.10 12.15
C GLY A 68 -2.83 5.89 11.35
N ARG A 69 -3.56 5.47 10.34
CA ARG A 69 -3.22 4.36 9.45
C ARG A 69 -2.63 4.84 8.13
N THR A 70 -1.87 3.98 7.49
CA THR A 70 -1.53 4.13 6.06
C THR A 70 -2.51 3.30 5.26
N ILE A 71 -3.22 3.95 4.33
CA ILE A 71 -4.18 3.32 3.43
C ILE A 71 -3.62 3.41 2.02
N VAL A 72 -3.46 2.27 1.37
CA VAL A 72 -3.02 2.17 -0.02
C VAL A 72 -4.20 1.67 -0.85
N VAL A 73 -4.66 2.48 -1.79
CA VAL A 73 -5.69 2.11 -2.76
C VAL A 73 -5.00 1.54 -4.00
N ILE A 74 -5.36 0.33 -4.42
CA ILE A 74 -4.86 -0.29 -5.66
C ILE A 74 -6.06 -0.53 -6.56
N THR A 75 -6.10 0.12 -7.73
CA THR A 75 -7.29 0.06 -8.60
C THR A 75 -6.94 0.30 -10.07
N PRO A 76 -7.59 -0.40 -11.01
CA PRO A 76 -7.60 -0.07 -12.42
C PRO A 76 -8.67 0.99 -12.77
N SER A 77 -9.57 1.32 -11.84
CA SER A 77 -10.68 2.25 -12.10
C SER A 77 -10.18 3.67 -12.29
N GLN A 78 -10.58 4.28 -13.41
CA GLN A 78 -10.35 5.69 -13.72
C GLN A 78 -11.54 6.58 -13.30
N ASP A 79 -12.64 5.99 -12.80
CA ASP A 79 -13.78 6.72 -12.25
C ASP A 79 -13.36 7.47 -10.97
N PRO A 80 -13.45 8.81 -10.94
CA PRO A 80 -13.03 9.60 -9.78
C PRO A 80 -13.95 9.47 -8.55
N ALA A 81 -15.10 8.82 -8.66
CA ALA A 81 -16.11 8.74 -7.61
C ALA A 81 -15.58 8.16 -6.29
N TRP A 82 -14.53 7.32 -6.34
CA TRP A 82 -13.92 6.74 -5.14
C TRP A 82 -13.02 7.70 -4.35
N VAL A 83 -12.62 8.84 -4.95
CA VAL A 83 -11.74 9.82 -4.26
C VAL A 83 -12.50 10.54 -3.13
N GLY A 84 -13.77 10.91 -3.35
CA GLY A 84 -14.59 11.58 -2.35
C GLY A 84 -14.63 10.84 -1.00
N PRO A 85 -14.95 9.55 -0.96
CA PRO A 85 -14.93 8.72 0.27
C PRO A 85 -13.60 8.64 1.01
N LEU A 86 -12.46 8.95 0.37
CA LEU A 86 -11.15 8.99 1.03
C LEU A 86 -10.94 10.28 1.85
N LEU A 87 -11.57 11.37 1.49
CA LEU A 87 -11.32 12.67 2.14
C LEU A 87 -11.63 12.66 3.65
N PRO A 88 -12.72 12.05 4.14
CA PRO A 88 -12.95 11.90 5.57
C PRO A 88 -11.88 11.06 6.25
N LEU A 89 -11.28 10.08 5.57
CA LEU A 89 -10.20 9.27 6.11
C LEU A 89 -8.91 10.09 6.23
N LEU A 90 -8.61 10.92 5.24
CA LEU A 90 -7.50 11.86 5.29
C LEU A 90 -7.67 12.86 6.45
N ALA A 91 -8.87 13.43 6.61
CA ALA A 91 -9.18 14.35 7.70
C ALA A 91 -9.02 13.74 9.11
N ARG A 92 -9.13 12.41 9.23
CA ARG A 92 -8.87 11.68 10.47
C ARG A 92 -7.38 11.41 10.73
N GLY A 93 -6.47 11.95 9.91
CA GLY A 93 -5.02 11.78 10.08
C GLY A 93 -4.48 10.46 9.52
N ASN A 94 -5.17 9.83 8.57
CA ASN A 94 -4.62 8.69 7.84
C ASN A 94 -3.71 9.18 6.70
N ALA A 95 -2.61 8.47 6.46
CA ALA A 95 -1.81 8.67 5.27
C ALA A 95 -2.44 7.90 4.10
N LEU A 96 -2.63 8.57 2.96
CA LEU A 96 -3.26 7.98 1.78
C LEU A 96 -2.28 7.95 0.61
N SER A 97 -2.28 6.83 -0.11
CA SER A 97 -1.61 6.70 -1.40
C SER A 97 -2.44 5.84 -2.35
N ALA A 98 -2.24 6.02 -3.65
CA ALA A 98 -2.94 5.26 -4.68
C ALA A 98 -1.94 4.62 -5.64
N VAL A 99 -2.19 3.36 -5.99
CA VAL A 99 -1.53 2.65 -7.08
C VAL A 99 -2.57 2.46 -8.19
N LEU A 100 -2.39 3.19 -9.27
CA LEU A 100 -3.28 3.17 -10.42
C LEU A 100 -2.74 2.18 -11.45
N ILE A 101 -3.54 1.17 -11.79
CA ILE A 101 -3.18 0.22 -12.83
C ILE A 101 -3.65 0.81 -14.17
N ASP A 102 -2.69 1.07 -15.06
CA ASP A 102 -2.98 1.55 -16.41
C ASP A 102 -3.52 0.41 -17.29
N SER A 103 -4.83 0.19 -17.21
CA SER A 103 -5.50 -0.89 -17.94
C SER A 103 -5.30 -0.76 -19.46
N ALA A 104 -5.20 0.47 -19.99
CA ALA A 104 -5.00 0.69 -21.42
C ALA A 104 -3.66 0.15 -21.94
N SER A 105 -2.67 0.04 -21.05
CA SER A 105 -1.36 -0.55 -21.39
C SER A 105 -1.39 -2.07 -21.49
N PHE A 106 -2.34 -2.74 -20.81
CA PHE A 106 -2.47 -4.19 -20.81
C PHE A 106 -3.41 -4.69 -21.90
N ASP A 107 -4.56 -4.04 -22.07
CA ASP A 107 -5.61 -4.42 -23.02
C ASP A 107 -6.34 -3.15 -23.52
N PRO A 108 -5.87 -2.57 -24.64
CA PRO A 108 -6.63 -1.50 -25.28
C PRO A 108 -7.95 -2.09 -25.85
N PRO A 109 -9.13 -1.51 -25.59
CA PRO A 109 -9.42 -0.11 -25.26
C PRO A 109 -9.91 0.15 -23.82
N THR A 110 -9.54 -0.63 -22.84
CA THR A 110 -10.05 -0.57 -21.46
C THR A 110 -9.50 0.59 -20.64
N GLY A 111 -9.60 1.79 -21.10
CA GLY A 111 -9.18 2.99 -20.38
C GLY A 111 -8.59 4.02 -21.33
N SER A 112 -8.32 5.21 -20.83
CA SER A 112 -7.70 6.27 -21.61
C SER A 112 -6.54 6.90 -20.83
N ALA A 113 -5.51 7.33 -21.57
CA ALA A 113 -4.41 8.08 -20.97
C ALA A 113 -4.91 9.41 -20.37
N GLU A 114 -5.93 10.02 -20.97
CA GLU A 114 -6.55 11.25 -20.50
C GLU A 114 -7.30 11.06 -19.18
N GLY A 115 -8.06 9.97 -19.05
CA GLY A 115 -8.76 9.62 -17.80
C GLY A 115 -7.76 9.38 -16.66
N LEU A 116 -6.68 8.67 -16.91
CA LEU A 116 -5.62 8.42 -15.94
C LEU A 116 -4.93 9.72 -15.52
N PHE A 117 -4.64 10.62 -16.47
CA PHE A 117 -4.04 11.92 -16.18
C PHE A 117 -4.96 12.79 -15.32
N SER A 118 -6.25 12.85 -15.67
CA SER A 118 -7.26 13.62 -14.93
C SER A 118 -7.39 13.12 -13.50
N LEU A 119 -7.45 11.79 -13.29
CA LEU A 119 -7.53 11.19 -11.97
C LEU A 119 -6.27 11.47 -11.13
N ARG A 120 -5.07 11.39 -11.73
CA ARG A 120 -3.82 11.75 -11.06
C ARG A 120 -3.78 13.20 -10.62
N SER A 121 -4.27 14.10 -11.48
CA SER A 121 -4.36 15.53 -11.18
C SER A 121 -5.29 15.78 -10.00
N LEU A 122 -6.45 15.11 -9.96
CA LEU A 122 -7.40 15.19 -8.84
C LEU A 122 -6.77 14.68 -7.53
N LEU A 123 -6.08 13.53 -7.56
CA LEU A 123 -5.40 12.98 -6.39
C LEU A 123 -4.32 13.94 -5.87
N ALA A 124 -3.52 14.54 -6.77
CA ALA A 124 -2.50 15.52 -6.42
C ALA A 124 -3.09 16.77 -5.75
N GLN A 125 -4.23 17.28 -6.23
CA GLN A 125 -4.97 18.39 -5.62
C GLN A 125 -5.39 18.05 -4.18
N GLN A 126 -5.72 16.80 -3.91
CA GLN A 126 -6.08 16.31 -2.58
C GLN A 126 -4.86 15.89 -1.74
N ARG A 127 -3.63 16.13 -2.22
CA ARG A 127 -2.36 15.73 -1.58
C ARG A 127 -2.24 14.22 -1.37
N ILE A 128 -2.89 13.42 -2.22
CA ILE A 128 -2.79 11.96 -2.23
C ILE A 128 -1.71 11.57 -3.24
N THR A 129 -0.63 10.95 -2.76
CA THR A 129 0.44 10.46 -3.64
C THR A 129 -0.08 9.32 -4.50
N SER A 130 0.19 9.36 -5.81
CA SER A 130 -0.21 8.31 -6.74
C SER A 130 0.97 7.76 -7.53
N PHE A 131 0.94 6.44 -7.77
CA PHE A 131 1.88 5.71 -8.61
C PHE A 131 1.10 5.05 -9.74
N VAL A 132 1.70 4.95 -10.92
CA VAL A 132 1.10 4.26 -12.07
C VAL A 132 1.88 2.99 -12.35
N VAL A 133 1.15 1.90 -12.56
CA VAL A 133 1.69 0.60 -12.96
C VAL A 133 1.14 0.28 -14.35
N SER A 134 2.01 0.32 -15.36
CA SER A 134 1.73 -0.05 -16.74
C SER A 134 2.27 -1.45 -17.06
N GLN A 135 1.88 -2.01 -18.21
CA GLN A 135 2.46 -3.24 -18.72
C GLN A 135 3.99 -3.12 -18.82
N GLY A 136 4.72 -4.15 -18.35
CA GLY A 136 6.19 -4.12 -18.34
C GLY A 136 6.79 -3.30 -17.18
N PHE A 137 5.97 -2.85 -16.22
CA PHE A 137 6.50 -2.16 -15.04
C PHE A 137 7.58 -3.02 -14.35
N PRO A 138 8.80 -2.48 -14.14
CA PRO A 138 9.90 -3.24 -13.55
C PRO A 138 9.68 -3.41 -12.06
N PHE A 139 8.98 -4.47 -11.67
CA PHE A 139 8.94 -4.88 -10.27
C PHE A 139 10.31 -5.38 -9.85
N GLN A 140 11.13 -4.52 -9.30
CA GLN A 140 12.38 -4.96 -8.69
C GLN A 140 12.06 -5.68 -7.39
N PRO A 141 12.65 -6.87 -7.14
CA PRO A 141 12.61 -7.45 -5.81
C PRO A 141 13.22 -6.43 -4.87
N VAL A 142 12.52 -6.15 -3.76
CA VAL A 142 13.07 -5.24 -2.74
C VAL A 142 14.32 -5.92 -2.20
N GLU A 143 15.47 -5.46 -2.65
CA GLU A 143 16.74 -5.84 -2.03
C GLU A 143 16.67 -5.44 -0.56
N ARG A 144 17.13 -6.34 0.32
CA ARG A 144 17.22 -6.06 1.76
C ARG A 144 17.96 -4.75 1.92
N ILE A 145 17.27 -3.72 2.38
CA ILE A 145 17.93 -2.47 2.77
C ILE A 145 18.80 -2.85 3.97
N ARG A 146 20.08 -3.04 3.74
CA ARG A 146 21.07 -3.16 4.81
C ARG A 146 21.03 -1.84 5.57
N ARG A 147 20.39 -1.83 6.73
CA ARG A 147 20.51 -0.71 7.65
C ARG A 147 21.90 -0.76 8.24
N GLN A 148 22.81 0.07 7.75
CA GLN A 148 24.02 0.38 8.48
C GLN A 148 23.63 1.09 9.79
N ARG A 149 23.64 0.35 10.89
CA ARG A 149 23.61 0.97 12.21
C ARG A 149 25.01 1.48 12.52
N ARG A 150 25.19 2.79 12.46
CA ARG A 150 26.35 3.43 13.05
C ARG A 150 26.23 3.34 14.56
N GLY A 151 26.96 2.42 15.16
CA GLY A 151 27.05 2.28 16.62
C GLY A 151 28.29 3.03 17.11
N LEU A 152 28.12 3.91 18.10
CA LEU A 152 29.23 4.51 18.84
C LEU A 152 29.60 3.55 19.98
N LYS A 153 30.76 2.89 19.89
CA LYS A 153 31.32 2.09 20.99
C LYS A 153 32.42 2.88 21.69
N THR A 154 32.33 2.98 23.00
CA THR A 154 33.39 3.54 23.85
C THR A 154 34.42 2.45 24.12
N LEU A 155 35.61 2.58 23.56
CA LEU A 155 36.72 1.66 23.81
C LEU A 155 37.58 2.19 24.94
N GLY A 156 37.58 1.46 26.09
CA GLY A 156 38.52 1.61 27.17
C GLY A 156 38.43 2.92 27.94
N GLY A 157 38.82 2.92 29.21
CA GLY A 157 38.68 3.94 30.25
C GLY A 157 39.25 5.35 29.99
N PHE A 158 39.47 5.79 28.75
CA PHE A 158 39.97 7.13 28.41
C PHE A 158 39.07 7.90 27.44
N GLY A 159 37.78 7.58 27.34
CA GLY A 159 36.81 8.46 26.66
C GLY A 159 36.99 8.61 25.14
N ARG A 160 37.73 7.75 24.47
CA ARG A 160 37.83 7.78 23.01
C ARG A 160 36.62 7.05 22.39
N VAL A 161 35.78 7.81 21.67
CA VAL A 161 34.62 7.30 20.93
C VAL A 161 35.12 6.90 19.55
N VAL A 162 34.93 5.65 19.15
CA VAL A 162 35.24 5.15 17.80
C VAL A 162 33.93 4.73 17.14
N GLU A 163 33.71 5.21 15.94
CA GLU A 163 32.59 4.79 15.09
C GLU A 163 32.87 3.40 14.54
N VAL A 164 32.05 2.42 14.89
CA VAL A 164 32.15 1.04 14.40
C VAL A 164 30.95 0.76 13.50
N GLU A 165 31.21 0.37 12.26
CA GLU A 165 30.18 -0.17 11.35
C GLU A 165 30.03 -1.66 11.65
N GLU A 166 28.91 -2.06 12.22
CA GLU A 166 28.52 -3.47 12.37
C GLU A 166 27.60 -3.85 11.20
N GLU A 167 28.03 -4.78 10.38
CA GLU A 167 27.18 -5.47 9.39
C GLU A 167 26.43 -6.60 10.11
N GLU A 168 25.14 -6.44 10.33
CA GLU A 168 24.26 -7.49 10.83
C GLU A 168 23.57 -8.15 9.63
N GLU A 169 23.94 -9.38 9.31
CA GLU A 169 23.22 -10.25 8.39
C GLU A 169 21.94 -10.77 9.09
N VAL A 170 20.77 -10.36 8.60
CA VAL A 170 19.48 -10.91 9.01
C VAL A 170 18.73 -11.45 7.79
#